data_0ae68f370e6e0c5b7bb095728e220073
#
_entry.id   0ae68f370e6e0c5b7bb095728e220073
#
_cell.length_a   1.000
_cell.length_b   1.000
_cell.length_c   1.000
_cell.angle_alpha   90.00
_cell.angle_beta   90.00
_cell.angle_gamma   90.00
#
_symmetry.space_group_name_H-M   'P 1'
#
loop_
_entity.id
_entity.type
_entity.pdbx_description
1 polymer ?
#
loop_
_entity_poly.entity_id
_entity_poly.type
_entity_poly.pdbx_seq_one_letter_code
_entity_poly.pdbx_strand_id
1 'polypeptide(L)'
;DMPISHKVFLAQFDTIKKIADEGPCVIVGRCADYALADYKNCINLFIFGDDDVKTKRIMARYDLTEAKAKEMITKKDKQRQSYYNYYSSKKWGRADSYDLCINSSILGIEGTVKLIIQYVEDFEKKNNADILEK
;
A
#
# COMPACT_ATOMS: atom_id res chain seq x y z
N ASP A 1 17.13 -3.42 25.68
CA ASP A 1 17.38 -2.66 24.45
C ASP A 1 16.36 -2.98 23.35
N MET A 2 15.98 -1.94 22.63
CA MET A 2 15.03 -2.04 21.53
C MET A 2 15.67 -2.75 20.33
N PRO A 3 15.01 -3.76 19.73
CA PRO A 3 15.54 -4.41 18.52
C PRO A 3 15.79 -3.41 17.38
N ILE A 4 16.79 -3.70 16.56
CA ILE A 4 17.14 -2.86 15.38
C ILE A 4 15.94 -2.67 14.45
N SER A 5 15.18 -3.73 14.18
CA SER A 5 13.99 -3.68 13.34
C SER A 5 12.94 -2.69 13.87
N HIS A 6 12.80 -2.62 15.18
CA HIS A 6 11.88 -1.67 15.82
C HIS A 6 12.38 -0.23 15.71
N LYS A 7 13.69 -0.02 15.86
CA LYS A 7 14.30 1.31 15.64
C LYS A 7 14.12 1.78 14.21
N VAL A 8 14.28 0.89 13.24
CA VAL A 8 14.05 1.20 11.82
C VAL A 8 12.59 1.58 11.59
N PHE A 9 11.66 0.83 12.17
CA PHE A 9 10.24 1.16 12.08
C PHE A 9 9.94 2.56 12.61
N LEU A 10 10.45 2.90 13.78
CA LEU A 10 10.23 4.23 14.39
C LEU A 10 10.82 5.34 13.53
N ALA A 11 12.01 5.15 12.97
CA ALA A 11 12.63 6.12 12.09
C ALA A 11 11.80 6.32 10.80
N GLN A 12 11.30 5.24 10.22
CA GLN A 12 10.43 5.29 9.05
C GLN A 12 9.10 5.97 9.37
N PHE A 13 8.52 5.68 10.52
CA PHE A 13 7.27 6.28 11.00
C PHE A 13 7.40 7.81 11.05
N ASP A 14 8.46 8.32 11.69
CA ASP A 14 8.70 9.75 11.80
C ASP A 14 8.98 10.37 10.44
N THR A 15 9.74 9.70 9.58
CA THR A 15 10.06 10.17 8.23
C THR A 15 8.80 10.26 7.35
N ILE A 16 7.91 9.28 7.44
CA ILE A 16 6.65 9.28 6.69
C ILE A 16 5.80 10.48 7.07
N LYS A 17 5.67 10.78 8.35
CA LYS A 17 4.94 11.97 8.83
C LYS A 17 5.56 13.26 8.30
N LYS A 18 6.88 13.35 8.33
CA LYS A 18 7.59 14.53 7.84
C LYS A 18 7.34 14.74 6.35
N ILE A 19 7.43 13.67 5.54
CA ILE A 19 7.16 13.73 4.10
C ILE A 19 5.72 14.16 3.84
N ALA A 20 4.76 13.59 4.55
CA ALA A 20 3.35 13.94 4.40
C ALA A 20 3.07 15.41 4.76
N ASP A 21 3.76 15.94 5.77
CA ASP A 21 3.62 17.34 6.19
C ASP A 21 4.22 18.32 5.16
N GLU A 22 5.14 17.88 4.33
CA GLU A 22 5.78 18.70 3.31
C GLU A 22 4.90 18.93 2.07
N GLY A 23 3.89 18.09 1.83
CA GLY A 23 2.98 18.24 0.70
C GLY A 23 2.48 16.92 0.14
N PRO A 24 1.76 16.96 -1.00
CA PRO A 24 1.22 15.75 -1.63
C PRO A 24 2.30 14.73 -1.96
N CYS A 25 2.03 13.47 -1.65
CA CYS A 25 2.99 12.39 -1.87
C CYS A 25 2.29 11.05 -2.06
N VAL A 26 3.01 10.10 -2.63
CA VAL A 26 2.59 8.69 -2.75
C VAL A 26 3.61 7.87 -1.98
N ILE A 27 3.14 7.09 -1.01
CA ILE A 27 4.01 6.28 -0.16
C ILE A 27 3.67 4.81 -0.38
N VAL A 28 4.70 4.00 -0.61
CA VAL A 28 4.53 2.57 -0.88
C VAL A 28 4.96 1.75 0.34
N GLY A 29 4.00 1.07 0.96
CA GLY A 29 4.25 0.15 2.06
C GLY A 29 4.63 0.81 3.38
N ARG A 30 5.43 0.10 4.16
CA ARG A 30 6.04 0.52 5.44
C ARG A 30 5.05 0.96 6.53
N CYS A 31 3.83 0.41 6.51
CA CYS A 31 2.77 0.80 7.42
C CYS A 31 2.49 2.32 7.41
N ALA A 32 2.59 2.94 6.24
CA ALA A 32 2.34 4.37 6.10
C ALA A 32 0.91 4.75 6.52
N ASP A 33 -0.07 3.88 6.26
CA ASP A 33 -1.44 4.08 6.69
C ASP A 33 -1.57 4.19 8.21
N TYR A 34 -0.78 3.41 8.95
CA TYR A 34 -0.73 3.50 10.40
C TYR A 34 -0.09 4.81 10.85
N ALA A 35 1.04 5.19 10.24
CA ALA A 35 1.72 6.45 10.56
C ALA A 35 0.83 7.66 10.29
N LEU A 36 -0.03 7.59 9.26
CA LEU A 36 -0.89 8.68 8.83
C LEU A 36 -2.36 8.49 9.22
N ALA A 37 -2.63 7.65 10.23
CA ALA A 37 -3.99 7.31 10.66
C ALA A 37 -4.84 8.54 11.01
N ASP A 38 -4.21 9.59 11.55
CA ASP A 38 -4.91 10.82 11.95
C ASP A 38 -4.95 11.88 10.85
N TYR A 39 -4.38 11.60 9.68
CA TYR A 39 -4.38 12.53 8.54
C TYR A 39 -5.67 12.37 7.73
N LYS A 40 -6.45 13.44 7.62
CA LYS A 40 -7.75 13.43 6.93
C LYS A 40 -7.62 13.32 5.41
N ASN A 41 -6.53 13.84 4.85
CA ASN A 41 -6.29 13.86 3.40
C ASN A 41 -5.43 12.66 2.96
N CYS A 42 -5.66 11.51 3.53
CA CYS A 42 -4.92 10.30 3.23
C CYS A 42 -5.85 9.22 2.65
N ILE A 43 -5.44 8.63 1.54
CA ILE A 43 -6.16 7.51 0.91
C ILE A 43 -5.30 6.27 1.03
N ASN A 44 -5.86 5.23 1.61
CA ASN A 44 -5.16 3.96 1.84
C ASN A 44 -5.62 2.94 0.80
N LEU A 45 -4.70 2.49 -0.04
CA LEU A 45 -4.97 1.56 -1.12
C LEU A 45 -4.28 0.23 -0.90
N PHE A 46 -4.96 -0.85 -1.26
CA PHE A 46 -4.36 -2.16 -1.35
C PHE A 46 -4.47 -2.67 -2.78
N ILE A 47 -3.33 -2.91 -3.42
CA ILE A 47 -3.27 -3.38 -4.80
C ILE A 47 -2.79 -4.83 -4.78
N PHE A 48 -3.57 -5.71 -5.38
CA PHE A 48 -3.23 -7.12 -5.50
C PHE A 48 -3.36 -7.55 -6.96
N GLY A 49 -3.05 -8.80 -7.25
CA GLY A 49 -3.14 -9.32 -8.60
C GLY A 49 -3.37 -10.82 -8.60
N ASP A 50 -3.77 -11.35 -9.74
CA ASP A 50 -3.95 -12.79 -9.94
C ASP A 50 -2.61 -13.51 -9.83
N ASP A 51 -2.61 -14.69 -9.24
CA ASP A 51 -1.38 -15.44 -8.98
C ASP A 51 -0.61 -15.77 -10.25
N ASP A 52 -1.29 -16.15 -11.33
CA ASP A 52 -0.65 -16.44 -12.61
C ASP A 52 -0.02 -15.20 -13.24
N VAL A 53 -0.66 -14.06 -13.16
CA VAL A 53 -0.15 -12.79 -13.68
C VAL A 53 1.09 -12.34 -12.89
N LYS A 54 1.02 -12.41 -11.56
CA LYS A 54 2.16 -12.09 -10.69
C LYS A 54 3.33 -13.01 -10.95
N THR A 55 3.07 -14.31 -11.07
CA THR A 55 4.11 -15.31 -11.30
C THR A 55 4.85 -15.05 -12.60
N LYS A 56 4.13 -14.79 -13.69
CA LYS A 56 4.75 -14.48 -14.98
C LYS A 56 5.59 -13.22 -14.93
N ARG A 57 5.10 -12.18 -14.24
CA ARG A 57 5.84 -10.92 -14.08
C ARG A 57 7.15 -11.12 -13.32
N ILE A 58 7.12 -11.88 -12.24
CA ILE A 58 8.31 -12.15 -11.43
C ILE A 58 9.29 -13.04 -12.16
N MET A 59 8.81 -14.04 -12.91
CA MET A 59 9.66 -14.87 -13.78
C MET A 59 10.45 -14.01 -14.77
N ALA A 60 9.76 -13.10 -15.44
CA ALA A 60 10.38 -12.23 -16.44
C ALA A 60 11.35 -11.23 -15.80
N ARG A 61 10.96 -10.64 -14.67
CA ARG A 61 11.74 -9.58 -14.02
C ARG A 61 13.07 -10.08 -13.44
N TYR A 62 13.07 -11.29 -12.87
CA TYR A 62 14.23 -11.84 -12.16
C TYR A 62 14.84 -13.05 -12.85
N ASP A 63 14.37 -13.40 -14.05
CA ASP A 63 14.81 -14.57 -14.79
C ASP A 63 14.74 -15.86 -13.96
N LEU A 64 13.54 -16.12 -13.42
CA LEU A 64 13.29 -17.26 -12.55
C LEU A 64 12.39 -18.30 -13.21
N THR A 65 12.53 -19.55 -12.77
CA THR A 65 11.56 -20.61 -13.09
C THR A 65 10.22 -20.30 -12.42
N GLU A 66 9.15 -20.93 -12.90
CA GLU A 66 7.82 -20.76 -12.29
C GLU A 66 7.84 -21.12 -10.80
N ALA A 67 8.48 -22.26 -10.45
CA ALA A 67 8.56 -22.70 -9.05
C ALA A 67 9.29 -21.67 -8.18
N LYS A 68 10.40 -21.13 -8.65
CA LYS A 68 11.17 -20.11 -7.91
C LYS A 68 10.42 -18.81 -7.78
N ALA A 69 9.70 -18.40 -8.82
CA ALA A 69 8.88 -17.20 -8.79
C ALA A 69 7.76 -17.32 -7.75
N LYS A 70 7.05 -18.44 -7.73
CA LYS A 70 5.98 -18.72 -6.75
C LYS A 70 6.52 -18.69 -5.32
N GLU A 71 7.67 -19.31 -5.10
CA GLU A 71 8.34 -19.32 -3.80
C GLU A 71 8.68 -17.90 -3.34
N MET A 72 9.25 -17.09 -4.23
CA MET A 72 9.58 -15.69 -3.94
C MET A 72 8.34 -14.89 -3.58
N ILE A 73 7.26 -15.02 -4.34
CA ILE A 73 6.00 -14.29 -4.10
C ILE A 73 5.45 -14.65 -2.73
N THR A 74 5.34 -15.94 -2.41
CA THR A 74 4.84 -16.43 -1.13
C THR A 74 5.66 -15.86 0.03
N LYS A 75 6.98 -15.92 -0.09
CA LYS A 75 7.89 -15.41 0.94
C LYS A 75 7.74 -13.91 1.16
N LYS A 76 7.69 -13.14 0.08
CA LYS A 76 7.56 -11.68 0.15
C LYS A 76 6.20 -11.25 0.70
N ASP A 77 5.13 -11.90 0.29
CA ASP A 77 3.79 -11.61 0.80
C ASP A 77 3.69 -11.93 2.29
N LYS A 78 4.28 -13.05 2.72
CA LYS A 78 4.33 -13.41 4.14
C LYS A 78 5.10 -12.39 4.97
N GLN A 79 6.22 -11.87 4.44
CA GLN A 79 6.99 -10.81 5.10
C GLN A 79 6.18 -9.52 5.23
N ARG A 80 5.47 -9.12 4.16
CA ARG A 80 4.61 -7.93 4.19
C ARG A 80 3.49 -8.08 5.20
N GLN A 81 2.83 -9.23 5.19
CA GLN A 81 1.74 -9.53 6.13
C GLN A 81 2.22 -9.47 7.58
N SER A 82 3.34 -10.12 7.88
CA SER A 82 3.89 -10.17 9.24
C SER A 82 4.25 -8.76 9.73
N TYR A 83 4.91 -7.97 8.88
CA TYR A 83 5.30 -6.61 9.21
C TYR A 83 4.08 -5.72 9.47
N TYR A 84 3.15 -5.72 8.53
CA TYR A 84 1.94 -4.89 8.62
C TYR A 84 1.09 -5.25 9.83
N ASN A 85 0.82 -6.55 10.02
CA ASN A 85 -0.02 -7.02 11.14
C ASN A 85 0.60 -6.69 12.48
N TYR A 86 1.92 -6.82 12.59
CA TYR A 86 2.62 -6.56 13.84
C TYR A 86 2.56 -5.09 14.24
N TYR A 87 2.88 -4.18 13.30
CA TYR A 87 3.00 -2.76 13.61
C TYR A 87 1.66 -2.00 13.55
N SER A 88 0.75 -2.37 12.67
CA SER A 88 -0.52 -1.65 12.51
C SER A 88 -1.64 -2.15 13.41
N SER A 89 -1.52 -3.34 13.95
CA SER A 89 -2.61 -4.06 14.64
C SER A 89 -3.83 -4.32 13.74
N LYS A 90 -3.65 -4.17 12.43
CA LYS A 90 -4.64 -4.51 11.41
C LYS A 90 -4.21 -5.75 10.66
N LYS A 91 -5.03 -6.23 9.73
CA LYS A 91 -4.73 -7.42 8.94
C LYS A 91 -4.46 -7.03 7.48
N TRP A 92 -3.25 -7.35 7.03
CA TRP A 92 -2.81 -7.08 5.67
C TRP A 92 -3.71 -7.80 4.66
N GLY A 93 -4.17 -7.06 3.64
CA GLY A 93 -5.02 -7.60 2.59
C GLY A 93 -6.49 -7.72 2.96
N ARG A 94 -6.87 -7.39 4.18
CA ARG A 94 -8.27 -7.39 4.60
C ARG A 94 -8.95 -6.11 4.14
N ALA A 95 -10.08 -6.23 3.45
CA ALA A 95 -10.75 -5.10 2.79
C ALA A 95 -11.04 -3.92 3.73
N ASP A 96 -11.40 -4.18 4.97
CA ASP A 96 -11.74 -3.14 5.94
C ASP A 96 -10.53 -2.42 6.54
N SER A 97 -9.30 -2.85 6.17
CA SER A 97 -8.08 -2.13 6.55
C SER A 97 -7.74 -0.98 5.60
N TYR A 98 -8.43 -0.87 4.47
CA TYR A 98 -8.10 0.08 3.39
C TYR A 98 -9.34 0.81 2.89
N ASP A 99 -9.13 1.93 2.19
CA ASP A 99 -10.21 2.67 1.56
C ASP A 99 -10.63 2.06 0.23
N LEU A 100 -9.69 1.46 -0.49
CA LEU A 100 -9.92 0.83 -1.78
C LEU A 100 -8.97 -0.33 -1.99
N CYS A 101 -9.51 -1.49 -2.36
CA CYS A 101 -8.74 -2.68 -2.72
C CYS A 101 -8.96 -2.97 -4.20
N ILE A 102 -7.87 -3.07 -4.98
CA ILE A 102 -7.96 -3.22 -6.43
C ILE A 102 -7.16 -4.41 -6.91
N ASN A 103 -7.80 -5.27 -7.71
CA ASN A 103 -7.10 -6.30 -8.47
C ASN A 103 -6.56 -5.68 -9.78
N SER A 104 -5.25 -5.43 -9.81
CA SER A 104 -4.60 -4.79 -10.96
C SER A 104 -4.58 -5.67 -12.22
N SER A 105 -4.84 -6.96 -12.07
CA SER A 105 -4.87 -7.89 -13.21
C SER A 105 -6.10 -7.72 -14.10
N ILE A 106 -7.17 -7.14 -13.58
CA ILE A 106 -8.43 -7.00 -14.32
C ILE A 106 -8.31 -5.93 -15.42
N LEU A 107 -7.83 -4.75 -15.08
CA LEU A 107 -7.68 -3.63 -16.00
C LEU A 107 -6.25 -3.42 -16.48
N GLY A 108 -5.31 -4.20 -15.97
CA GLY A 108 -3.88 -3.99 -16.20
C GLY A 108 -3.36 -2.80 -15.40
N ILE A 109 -2.05 -2.54 -15.52
CA ILE A 109 -1.40 -1.47 -14.76
C ILE A 109 -1.95 -0.09 -15.16
N GLU A 110 -2.02 0.20 -16.46
CA GLU A 110 -2.51 1.49 -16.94
C GLU A 110 -3.97 1.75 -16.54
N GLY A 111 -4.84 0.74 -16.71
CA GLY A 111 -6.25 0.86 -16.32
C GLY A 111 -6.42 1.05 -14.82
N THR A 112 -5.59 0.36 -14.02
CA THR A 112 -5.60 0.51 -12.57
C THR A 112 -5.17 1.92 -12.17
N VAL A 113 -4.14 2.47 -12.79
CA VAL A 113 -3.68 3.85 -12.53
C VAL A 113 -4.79 4.85 -12.84
N LYS A 114 -5.48 4.70 -13.97
CA LYS A 114 -6.60 5.60 -14.33
C LYS A 114 -7.71 5.55 -13.29
N LEU A 115 -8.04 4.36 -12.79
CA LEU A 115 -9.06 4.19 -11.76
C LEU A 115 -8.64 4.89 -10.47
N ILE A 116 -7.38 4.75 -10.07
CA ILE A 116 -6.86 5.39 -8.87
C ILE A 116 -6.89 6.92 -9.00
N ILE A 117 -6.48 7.46 -10.14
CA ILE A 117 -6.52 8.90 -10.40
C ILE A 117 -7.95 9.43 -10.28
N GLN A 118 -8.92 8.73 -10.86
CA GLN A 118 -10.32 9.12 -10.76
C GLN A 118 -10.81 9.10 -9.30
N TYR A 119 -10.42 8.08 -8.55
CA TYR A 119 -10.74 7.97 -7.13
C TYR A 119 -10.18 9.15 -6.34
N VAL A 120 -8.92 9.51 -6.59
CA VAL A 120 -8.26 10.65 -5.92
C VAL A 120 -8.98 11.96 -6.24
N GLU A 121 -9.32 12.18 -7.50
CA GLU A 121 -10.05 13.39 -7.92
C GLU A 121 -11.41 13.50 -7.22
N ASP A 122 -12.16 12.41 -7.17
CA ASP A 122 -13.46 12.37 -6.50
C ASP A 122 -13.33 12.57 -4.99
N PHE A 123 -12.31 11.99 -4.39
CA PHE A 123 -11.98 12.17 -2.98
C PHE A 123 -11.70 13.64 -2.65
N GLU A 124 -10.88 14.30 -3.48
CA GLU A 124 -10.54 15.72 -3.30
C GLU A 124 -11.77 16.61 -3.44
N LYS A 125 -12.63 16.34 -4.42
CA LYS A 125 -13.88 17.09 -4.61
C LYS A 125 -14.79 16.96 -3.40
N LYS A 126 -14.93 15.76 -2.87
CA LYS A 126 -15.76 15.53 -1.69
C LYS A 126 -15.22 16.24 -0.46
N ASN A 127 -13.92 16.18 -0.24
CA ASN A 127 -13.30 16.87 0.89
C ASN A 127 -13.46 18.39 0.79
N ASN A 128 -13.31 18.97 -0.39
CA ASN A 128 -13.50 20.39 -0.61
C ASN A 128 -14.96 20.80 -0.38
N ALA A 129 -15.91 19.98 -0.82
CA ALA A 129 -17.32 20.22 -0.56
C ALA A 129 -17.65 20.19 0.93
N ASP A 130 -17.11 19.20 1.67
CA ASP A 130 -17.31 19.06 3.11
C ASP A 130 -16.75 20.28 3.86
N ILE A 131 -15.61 20.83 3.41
CA ILE A 131 -15.02 22.04 3.99
C ILE A 131 -15.92 23.25 3.75
N LEU A 132 -16.50 23.37 2.56
CA LEU A 132 -17.37 24.50 2.19
C LEU A 132 -18.73 24.46 2.91
N GLU A 133 -19.21 23.28 3.28
CA GLU A 133 -20.46 23.12 4.02
C GLU A 133 -20.35 23.47 5.50
N LYS A 134 -19.15 23.56 6.01
CA LYS A 134 -18.90 23.97 7.39
C LYS A 134 -18.74 25.49 7.48
#